data_df1b3452baa13ee00673ae33fab85c79
#
_entry.id   df1b3452baa13ee00673ae33fab85c79
#
_cell.length_a   1.000
_cell.length_b   1.000
_cell.length_c   1.000
_cell.angle_alpha   90.00
_cell.angle_beta   90.00
_cell.angle_gamma   90.00
#
_symmetry.space_group_name_H-M   'P 1'
#
loop_
_entity.id
_entity.type
_entity.pdbx_description
1 polymer ?
#
loop_
_entity_poly.entity_id
_entity_poly.type
_entity_poly.pdbx_seq_one_letter_code
_entity_poly.pdbx_strand_id
1 'polypeptide(L)'
;MTTKVYIASLSPYPDNEVTARYEKIKDRFKGSGRISQRKESLVGRLMLHKALLELETGEYSVIYSDEEKPVLKSAKDIYFNISHSDDYVVLALSNDEVGCDIQEIRPYNPKVAVRHYCKNETELIENSSDKDDVFIRFWALKESILKFTGKGLSGGLTSYDFSPYACEETFTAFGCNFYVKKIENTYFALCHKNAEFKLEKMDL
;
A
#
# COMPACT_ATOMS: atom_id res chain seq x y z
N MET A 1 7.37 11.25 13.97
CA MET A 1 7.45 9.77 14.06
C MET A 1 8.13 9.28 12.78
N THR A 2 9.07 8.36 12.85
CA THR A 2 9.58 7.67 11.64
C THR A 2 8.45 6.89 11.01
N THR A 3 8.36 6.85 9.68
CA THR A 3 7.40 6.01 8.98
C THR A 3 7.64 4.54 9.34
N LYS A 4 6.58 3.84 9.76
CA LYS A 4 6.61 2.41 10.06
C LYS A 4 5.84 1.65 8.99
N VAL A 5 6.44 0.57 8.51
CA VAL A 5 5.81 -0.34 7.55
C VAL A 5 5.80 -1.73 8.13
N TYR A 6 4.65 -2.35 8.12
CA TYR A 6 4.47 -3.73 8.56
C TYR A 6 4.04 -4.58 7.38
N ILE A 7 4.60 -5.78 7.29
CA ILE A 7 4.21 -6.79 6.32
C ILE A 7 3.80 -8.07 7.03
N ALA A 8 2.68 -8.65 6.63
CA ALA A 8 2.17 -9.93 7.13
C ALA A 8 1.83 -10.86 5.97
N SER A 9 2.06 -12.17 6.17
CA SER A 9 1.57 -13.22 5.28
C SER A 9 0.16 -13.65 5.70
N LEU A 10 -0.67 -14.00 4.73
CA LEU A 10 -2.03 -14.50 4.95
C LEU A 10 -2.08 -15.99 5.26
N SER A 11 -1.14 -16.75 4.69
CA SER A 11 -1.13 -18.23 4.75
C SER A 11 -1.19 -18.82 6.16
N PRO A 12 -0.52 -18.24 7.20
CA PRO A 12 -0.56 -18.81 8.54
C PRO A 12 -1.91 -18.72 9.24
N TYR A 13 -2.83 -17.88 8.76
CA TYR A 13 -4.07 -17.57 9.48
C TYR A 13 -5.29 -18.17 8.79
N PRO A 14 -6.02 -19.12 9.42
CA PRO A 14 -7.30 -19.63 8.91
C PRO A 14 -8.38 -18.53 8.88
N ASP A 15 -9.25 -18.58 7.86
CA ASP A 15 -10.30 -17.55 7.65
C ASP A 15 -11.23 -17.37 8.85
N ASN A 16 -11.62 -18.49 9.50
CA ASN A 16 -12.46 -18.45 10.70
C ASN A 16 -11.78 -17.75 11.89
N GLU A 17 -10.47 -17.93 12.05
CA GLU A 17 -9.68 -17.24 13.07
C GLU A 17 -9.59 -15.74 12.81
N VAL A 18 -9.28 -15.34 11.59
CA VAL A 18 -9.25 -13.93 11.17
C VAL A 18 -10.60 -13.26 11.42
N THR A 19 -11.69 -13.93 11.02
CA THR A 19 -13.05 -13.41 11.23
C THR A 19 -13.36 -13.27 12.72
N ALA A 20 -13.05 -14.28 13.53
CA ALA A 20 -13.31 -14.23 14.97
C ALA A 20 -12.51 -13.13 15.70
N ARG A 21 -11.28 -12.88 15.26
CA ARG A 21 -10.47 -11.76 15.79
C ARG A 21 -11.04 -10.40 15.37
N TYR A 22 -11.44 -10.25 14.10
CA TYR A 22 -12.02 -9.00 13.60
C TYR A 22 -13.35 -8.65 14.28
N GLU A 23 -14.21 -9.61 14.54
CA GLU A 23 -15.49 -9.39 15.25
C GLU A 23 -15.33 -8.65 16.60
N LYS A 24 -14.17 -8.82 17.28
CA LYS A 24 -13.87 -8.15 18.55
C LYS A 24 -13.55 -6.66 18.40
N ILE A 25 -13.21 -6.22 17.19
CA ILE A 25 -12.76 -4.83 16.92
C ILE A 25 -13.60 -4.12 15.86
N LYS A 26 -14.59 -4.79 15.25
CA LYS A 26 -15.36 -4.26 14.12
C LYS A 26 -15.98 -2.89 14.37
N ASP A 27 -16.39 -2.59 15.60
CA ASP A 27 -17.03 -1.33 15.96
C ASP A 27 -16.09 -0.12 15.86
N ARG A 28 -14.78 -0.36 15.74
CA ARG A 28 -13.78 0.68 15.49
C ARG A 28 -13.71 1.10 14.01
N PHE A 29 -14.30 0.31 13.11
CA PHE A 29 -14.28 0.52 11.66
C PHE A 29 -15.69 0.87 11.18
N LYS A 30 -15.90 2.15 10.86
CA LYS A 30 -17.20 2.71 10.48
C LYS A 30 -17.17 3.13 9.01
N GLY A 31 -18.22 2.88 8.26
CA GLY A 31 -18.31 3.25 6.85
C GLY A 31 -19.71 3.58 6.41
N SER A 32 -19.82 4.37 5.36
CA SER A 32 -21.08 4.66 4.66
C SER A 32 -21.50 3.54 3.71
N GLY A 33 -20.53 2.70 3.29
CA GLY A 33 -20.73 1.59 2.38
C GLY A 33 -20.45 0.22 3.01
N ARG A 34 -20.50 -0.82 2.17
CA ARG A 34 -20.21 -2.21 2.59
C ARG A 34 -18.72 -2.40 2.80
N ILE A 35 -18.30 -2.48 4.05
CA ILE A 35 -16.91 -2.81 4.41
C ILE A 35 -16.60 -4.24 3.94
N SER A 36 -15.51 -4.40 3.16
CA SER A 36 -15.09 -5.71 2.65
C SER A 36 -14.85 -6.71 3.77
N GLN A 37 -15.39 -7.91 3.61
CA GLN A 37 -15.20 -9.05 4.52
C GLN A 37 -14.17 -10.05 4.00
N ARG A 38 -13.42 -9.70 2.93
CA ARG A 38 -12.35 -10.56 2.43
C ARG A 38 -11.23 -10.66 3.45
N LYS A 39 -10.59 -11.82 3.55
CA LYS A 39 -9.54 -12.13 4.51
C LYS A 39 -8.43 -11.07 4.54
N GLU A 40 -7.89 -10.72 3.39
CA GLU A 40 -6.83 -9.71 3.27
C GLU A 40 -7.24 -8.35 3.82
N SER A 41 -8.49 -7.96 3.62
CA SER A 41 -9.05 -6.72 4.16
C SER A 41 -9.23 -6.78 5.68
N LEU A 42 -9.62 -7.93 6.23
CA LEU A 42 -9.75 -8.14 7.67
C LEU A 42 -8.37 -8.15 8.35
N VAL A 43 -7.39 -8.84 7.74
CA VAL A 43 -6.00 -8.87 8.21
C VAL A 43 -5.41 -7.45 8.25
N GLY A 44 -5.58 -6.65 7.21
CA GLY A 44 -5.11 -5.27 7.20
C GLY A 44 -5.67 -4.42 8.37
N ARG A 45 -6.93 -4.63 8.75
CA ARG A 45 -7.55 -3.95 9.91
C ARG A 45 -7.02 -4.48 11.24
N LEU A 46 -6.77 -5.79 11.35
CA LEU A 46 -6.14 -6.38 12.53
C LEU A 46 -4.71 -5.86 12.72
N MET A 47 -3.94 -5.75 11.64
CA MET A 47 -2.60 -5.15 11.64
C MET A 47 -2.66 -3.69 12.12
N LEU A 48 -3.59 -2.90 11.58
CA LEU A 48 -3.78 -1.50 12.01
C LEU A 48 -4.14 -1.42 13.49
N HIS A 49 -5.08 -2.25 13.95
CA HIS A 49 -5.43 -2.31 15.36
C HIS A 49 -4.22 -2.60 16.26
N LYS A 50 -3.46 -3.63 15.94
CA LYS A 50 -2.27 -4.03 16.70
C LYS A 50 -1.23 -2.91 16.73
N ALA A 51 -0.91 -2.32 15.59
CA ALA A 51 0.05 -1.22 15.49
C ALA A 51 -0.39 0.03 16.28
N LEU A 52 -1.68 0.35 16.30
CA LEU A 52 -2.21 1.48 17.09
C LEU A 52 -2.16 1.22 18.60
N LEU A 53 -2.34 -0.04 19.03
CA LEU A 53 -2.13 -0.42 20.45
C LEU A 53 -0.65 -0.25 20.83
N GLU A 54 0.29 -0.71 20.02
CA GLU A 54 1.73 -0.56 20.25
C GLU A 54 2.17 0.92 20.28
N LEU A 55 1.47 1.80 19.55
CA LEU A 55 1.72 3.24 19.56
C LEU A 55 0.99 3.96 20.73
N GLU A 56 0.27 3.24 21.57
CA GLU A 56 -0.49 3.81 22.68
C GLU A 56 -1.37 4.99 22.23
N THR A 57 -2.13 4.80 21.16
CA THR A 57 -2.96 5.87 20.58
C THR A 57 -4.22 6.15 21.40
N GLY A 58 -4.56 5.28 22.35
CA GLY A 58 -5.80 5.35 23.11
C GLY A 58 -7.03 4.96 22.26
N GLU A 59 -8.14 5.62 22.51
CA GLU A 59 -9.37 5.40 21.73
C GLU A 59 -9.20 5.89 20.30
N TYR A 60 -9.66 5.08 19.33
CA TYR A 60 -9.64 5.42 17.93
C TYR A 60 -10.85 4.85 17.18
N SER A 61 -11.13 5.42 16.02
CA SER A 61 -12.02 4.85 15.01
C SER A 61 -11.46 5.13 13.61
N VAL A 62 -11.79 4.24 12.67
CA VAL A 62 -11.48 4.42 11.24
C VAL A 62 -12.77 4.66 10.51
N ILE A 63 -12.81 5.74 9.71
CA ILE A 63 -13.97 6.12 8.89
C ILE A 63 -13.65 5.80 7.45
N TYR A 64 -14.49 5.01 6.82
CA TYR A 64 -14.48 4.70 5.39
C TYR A 64 -15.60 5.49 4.71
N SER A 65 -15.27 6.20 3.64
CA SER A 65 -16.23 6.73 2.67
C SER A 65 -16.15 5.94 1.36
N ASP A 66 -17.15 6.07 0.49
CA ASP A 66 -17.20 5.29 -0.75
C ASP A 66 -16.16 5.75 -1.79
N GLU A 67 -15.64 6.96 -1.66
CA GLU A 67 -14.78 7.60 -2.65
C GLU A 67 -13.45 8.11 -2.10
N GLU A 68 -13.23 8.04 -0.78
CA GLU A 68 -12.08 8.66 -0.13
C GLU A 68 -11.18 7.64 0.58
N LYS A 69 -9.91 8.02 0.72
CA LYS A 69 -8.94 7.33 1.53
C LYS A 69 -9.46 7.19 2.97
N PRO A 70 -9.40 5.98 3.59
CA PRO A 70 -9.84 5.80 4.97
C PRO A 70 -9.11 6.73 5.92
N VAL A 71 -9.85 7.32 6.87
CA VAL A 71 -9.33 8.30 7.82
C VAL A 71 -9.32 7.73 9.24
N LEU A 72 -8.18 7.79 9.90
CA LEU A 72 -8.05 7.48 11.32
C LEU A 72 -8.48 8.69 12.16
N LYS A 73 -9.38 8.45 13.11
CA LYS A 73 -9.74 9.41 14.16
C LYS A 73 -9.15 8.92 15.48
N SER A 74 -8.15 9.61 15.97
CA SER A 74 -7.46 9.34 17.23
C SER A 74 -6.93 10.63 17.87
N ALA A 75 -6.41 10.55 19.09
CA ALA A 75 -5.78 11.68 19.76
C ALA A 75 -4.40 12.05 19.15
N LYS A 76 -3.81 11.16 18.36
CA LYS A 76 -2.53 11.37 17.68
C LYS A 76 -2.77 11.58 16.19
N ASP A 77 -2.04 12.51 15.58
CA ASP A 77 -2.03 12.69 14.13
C ASP A 77 -1.24 11.56 13.48
N ILE A 78 -1.97 10.55 13.04
CA ILE A 78 -1.42 9.35 12.38
C ILE A 78 -2.16 9.14 11.07
N TYR A 79 -1.39 9.06 10.00
CA TYR A 79 -1.84 8.65 8.68
C TYR A 79 -1.50 7.18 8.47
N PHE A 80 -2.33 6.49 7.71
CA PHE A 80 -2.08 5.10 7.37
C PHE A 80 -2.48 4.78 5.93
N ASN A 81 -1.88 3.73 5.41
CA ASN A 81 -2.29 3.13 4.16
C ASN A 81 -2.13 1.62 4.22
N ILE A 82 -3.04 0.87 3.61
CA ILE A 82 -3.04 -0.58 3.56
C ILE A 82 -3.11 -1.01 2.09
N SER A 83 -2.31 -1.99 1.73
CA SER A 83 -2.40 -2.70 0.44
C SER A 83 -2.27 -4.19 0.66
N HIS A 84 -2.78 -4.97 -0.29
CA HIS A 84 -2.67 -6.43 -0.26
C HIS A 84 -2.61 -6.98 -1.68
N SER A 85 -1.84 -8.03 -1.86
CA SER A 85 -1.76 -8.81 -3.09
C SER A 85 -1.17 -10.18 -2.79
N ASP A 86 -1.69 -11.22 -3.45
CA ASP A 86 -1.30 -12.61 -3.22
C ASP A 86 -1.38 -12.98 -1.73
N ASP A 87 -0.32 -13.51 -1.15
CA ASP A 87 -0.23 -13.90 0.27
C ASP A 87 0.13 -12.74 1.21
N TYR A 88 0.30 -11.51 0.71
CA TYR A 88 0.81 -10.41 1.52
C TYR A 88 -0.21 -9.31 1.78
N VAL A 89 -0.15 -8.78 3.01
CA VAL A 89 -0.78 -7.52 3.41
C VAL A 89 0.31 -6.60 3.93
N VAL A 90 0.30 -5.35 3.51
CA VAL A 90 1.19 -4.30 4.01
C VAL A 90 0.39 -3.17 4.64
N LEU A 91 0.92 -2.64 5.73
CA LEU A 91 0.40 -1.47 6.45
C LEU A 91 1.53 -0.46 6.60
N ALA A 92 1.34 0.75 6.12
CA ALA A 92 2.21 1.89 6.39
C ALA A 92 1.54 2.86 7.37
N LEU A 93 2.31 3.36 8.34
CA LEU A 93 1.91 4.34 9.34
C LEU A 93 2.92 5.48 9.39
N SER A 94 2.44 6.73 9.46
CA SER A 94 3.29 7.93 9.48
C SER A 94 2.60 9.05 10.26
N ASN A 95 3.35 10.09 10.61
CA ASN A 95 2.82 11.37 11.10
C ASN A 95 2.53 12.37 9.97
N ASP A 96 2.66 11.96 8.73
CA ASP A 96 2.35 12.72 7.52
C ASP A 96 1.73 11.76 6.50
N GLU A 97 1.21 12.28 5.40
CA GLU A 97 0.64 11.45 4.34
C GLU A 97 1.59 10.32 3.93
N VAL A 98 1.01 9.16 3.73
CA VAL A 98 1.71 7.94 3.33
C VAL A 98 0.88 7.14 2.35
N GLY A 99 1.54 6.54 1.37
CA GLY A 99 0.96 5.59 0.45
C GLY A 99 1.86 4.37 0.29
N CYS A 100 1.29 3.19 0.29
CA CYS A 100 2.02 1.96 -0.01
C CYS A 100 1.23 1.08 -0.95
N ASP A 101 1.94 0.30 -1.72
CA ASP A 101 1.34 -0.70 -2.58
C ASP A 101 2.15 -1.99 -2.56
N ILE A 102 1.48 -3.12 -2.75
CA ILE A 102 2.09 -4.42 -2.98
C ILE A 102 1.35 -5.11 -4.12
N GLN A 103 2.09 -5.65 -5.09
CA GLN A 103 1.54 -6.25 -6.30
C GLN A 103 2.26 -7.52 -6.66
N GLU A 104 1.49 -8.58 -6.87
CA GLU A 104 1.99 -9.82 -7.48
C GLU A 104 2.45 -9.56 -8.91
N ILE A 105 3.58 -10.17 -9.30
CA ILE A 105 4.06 -10.13 -10.68
C ILE A 105 3.10 -10.93 -11.56
N ARG A 106 2.49 -10.24 -12.51
CA ARG A 106 1.52 -10.78 -13.46
C ARG A 106 1.94 -10.48 -14.89
N PRO A 107 1.45 -11.24 -15.86
CA PRO A 107 1.79 -11.03 -17.26
C PRO A 107 1.56 -9.59 -17.73
N TYR A 108 2.53 -9.06 -18.42
CA TYR A 108 2.47 -7.73 -19.04
C TYR A 108 1.24 -7.58 -19.92
N ASN A 109 0.50 -6.50 -19.73
CA ASN A 109 -0.67 -6.16 -20.51
C ASN A 109 -0.46 -4.84 -21.28
N PRO A 110 -0.19 -4.89 -22.61
CA PRO A 110 0.04 -3.70 -23.41
C PRO A 110 -1.10 -2.68 -23.37
N LYS A 111 -2.35 -3.13 -23.25
CA LYS A 111 -3.52 -2.23 -23.18
C LYS A 111 -3.55 -1.43 -21.89
N VAL A 112 -3.11 -2.04 -20.79
CA VAL A 112 -2.97 -1.34 -19.50
C VAL A 112 -1.79 -0.37 -19.56
N ALA A 113 -0.66 -0.80 -20.14
CA ALA A 113 0.52 0.06 -20.30
C ALA A 113 0.21 1.33 -21.09
N VAL A 114 -0.38 1.22 -22.26
CA VAL A 114 -0.75 2.38 -23.10
C VAL A 114 -1.66 3.37 -22.37
N ARG A 115 -2.51 2.88 -21.46
CA ARG A 115 -3.47 3.71 -20.75
C ARG A 115 -2.89 4.41 -19.51
N HIS A 116 -1.94 3.78 -18.83
CA HIS A 116 -1.53 4.15 -17.48
C HIS A 116 -0.04 4.47 -17.32
N TYR A 117 0.79 4.17 -18.32
CA TYR A 117 2.23 4.39 -18.27
C TYR A 117 2.65 5.53 -19.17
N CYS A 118 3.74 6.20 -18.83
CA CYS A 118 4.39 7.16 -19.70
C CYS A 118 5.07 6.44 -20.86
N LYS A 119 5.36 7.18 -21.94
CA LYS A 119 6.05 6.63 -23.12
C LYS A 119 7.38 6.00 -22.73
N ASN A 120 8.20 6.70 -21.94
CA ASN A 120 9.52 6.21 -21.51
C ASN A 120 9.42 4.90 -20.70
N GLU A 121 8.45 4.78 -19.80
CA GLU A 121 8.20 3.55 -19.03
C GLU A 121 7.78 2.40 -19.96
N THR A 122 6.89 2.67 -20.92
CA THR A 122 6.46 1.66 -21.89
C THR A 122 7.64 1.18 -22.75
N GLU A 123 8.52 2.09 -23.18
CA GLU A 123 9.74 1.75 -23.92
C GLU A 123 10.69 0.88 -23.10
N LEU A 124 10.88 1.17 -21.80
CA LEU A 124 11.68 0.33 -20.91
C LEU A 124 11.08 -1.07 -20.72
N ILE A 125 9.77 -1.17 -20.54
CA ILE A 125 9.07 -2.46 -20.42
C ILE A 125 9.26 -3.27 -21.71
N GLU A 126 9.01 -2.65 -22.88
CA GLU A 126 9.09 -3.34 -24.19
C GLU A 126 10.50 -3.83 -24.53
N ASN A 127 11.53 -3.13 -24.09
CA ASN A 127 12.93 -3.49 -24.29
C ASN A 127 13.49 -4.41 -23.20
N SER A 128 12.73 -4.69 -22.12
CA SER A 128 13.16 -5.59 -21.07
C SER A 128 13.12 -7.04 -21.48
N SER A 129 14.09 -7.83 -21.00
CA SER A 129 14.04 -9.30 -21.07
C SER A 129 12.98 -9.92 -20.16
N ASP A 130 12.57 -9.18 -19.12
CA ASP A 130 11.49 -9.55 -18.18
C ASP A 130 10.47 -8.40 -18.13
N LYS A 131 9.53 -8.40 -19.07
CA LYS A 131 8.50 -7.37 -19.18
C LYS A 131 7.55 -7.35 -18.00
N ASP A 132 7.24 -8.53 -17.46
CA ASP A 132 6.29 -8.69 -16.36
C ASP A 132 6.83 -8.03 -15.09
N ASP A 133 8.11 -8.23 -14.82
CA ASP A 133 8.83 -7.66 -13.67
C ASP A 133 8.83 -6.13 -13.72
N VAL A 134 9.30 -5.55 -14.83
CA VAL A 134 9.39 -4.09 -14.99
C VAL A 134 8.00 -3.44 -14.97
N PHE A 135 7.01 -4.09 -15.60
CA PHE A 135 5.63 -3.63 -15.62
C PHE A 135 5.06 -3.52 -14.20
N ILE A 136 5.16 -4.56 -13.39
CA ILE A 136 4.61 -4.56 -12.03
C ILE A 136 5.41 -3.66 -11.07
N ARG A 137 6.73 -3.56 -11.25
CA ARG A 137 7.54 -2.60 -10.50
C ARG A 137 7.02 -1.16 -10.66
N PHE A 138 6.82 -0.70 -11.89
CA PHE A 138 6.27 0.63 -12.15
C PHE A 138 4.83 0.76 -11.66
N TRP A 139 4.02 -0.30 -11.80
CA TRP A 139 2.66 -0.28 -11.27
C TRP A 139 2.62 -0.02 -9.78
N ALA A 140 3.38 -0.77 -8.98
CA ALA A 140 3.46 -0.59 -7.54
C ALA A 140 3.91 0.84 -7.15
N LEU A 141 4.89 1.42 -7.85
CA LEU A 141 5.31 2.81 -7.64
C LEU A 141 4.18 3.80 -7.92
N LYS A 142 3.48 3.65 -9.04
CA LYS A 142 2.36 4.51 -9.43
C LYS A 142 1.18 4.43 -8.45
N GLU A 143 0.81 3.23 -8.03
CA GLU A 143 -0.24 3.02 -7.04
C GLU A 143 0.17 3.61 -5.68
N SER A 144 1.43 3.50 -5.27
CA SER A 144 1.89 4.07 -3.99
C SER A 144 1.74 5.58 -3.93
N ILE A 145 2.07 6.32 -5.01
CA ILE A 145 1.89 7.79 -5.04
C ILE A 145 0.41 8.19 -5.17
N LEU A 146 -0.42 7.43 -5.88
CA LEU A 146 -1.85 7.71 -5.93
C LEU A 146 -2.51 7.53 -4.56
N LYS A 147 -2.13 6.48 -3.82
CA LYS A 147 -2.58 6.25 -2.45
C LYS A 147 -2.04 7.30 -1.47
N PHE A 148 -0.81 7.79 -1.69
CA PHE A 148 -0.27 8.92 -0.95
C PHE A 148 -1.09 10.18 -1.17
N THR A 149 -1.37 10.54 -2.41
CA THR A 149 -2.11 11.77 -2.75
C THR A 149 -3.62 11.68 -2.48
N GLY A 150 -4.16 10.48 -2.30
CA GLY A 150 -5.61 10.23 -2.15
C GLY A 150 -6.44 10.47 -3.41
N LYS A 151 -5.82 10.72 -4.57
CA LYS A 151 -6.54 11.07 -5.82
C LYS A 151 -7.14 9.88 -6.56
N GLY A 152 -6.87 8.65 -6.11
CA GLY A 152 -7.30 7.44 -6.81
C GLY A 152 -6.80 7.39 -8.27
N LEU A 153 -7.34 6.48 -9.07
CA LEU A 153 -6.94 6.32 -10.48
C LEU A 153 -7.21 7.56 -11.34
N SER A 154 -8.15 8.41 -10.95
CA SER A 154 -8.44 9.70 -11.63
C SER A 154 -7.29 10.71 -11.51
N GLY A 155 -6.34 10.50 -10.60
CA GLY A 155 -5.16 11.35 -10.40
C GLY A 155 -4.14 11.36 -11.54
N GLY A 156 -4.38 10.60 -12.62
CA GLY A 156 -3.54 10.61 -13.83
C GLY A 156 -2.20 9.87 -13.62
N LEU A 157 -2.22 8.55 -13.71
CA LEU A 157 -1.02 7.70 -13.60
C LEU A 157 0.10 8.11 -14.56
N THR A 158 -0.24 8.62 -15.74
CA THR A 158 0.72 9.11 -16.74
C THR A 158 1.42 10.41 -16.33
N SER A 159 0.98 11.09 -15.28
CA SER A 159 1.65 12.30 -14.75
C SER A 159 2.92 11.99 -13.96
N TYR A 160 3.13 10.74 -13.59
CA TYR A 160 4.28 10.28 -12.80
C TYR A 160 5.16 9.37 -13.65
N ASP A 161 6.29 9.90 -14.13
CA ASP A 161 7.28 9.14 -14.93
C ASP A 161 8.36 8.58 -13.97
N PHE A 162 8.34 7.28 -13.77
CA PHE A 162 9.33 6.55 -12.95
C PHE A 162 10.46 5.95 -13.78
N SER A 163 10.50 6.16 -15.09
CA SER A 163 11.56 5.62 -15.96
C SER A 163 12.98 6.01 -15.53
N PRO A 164 13.26 7.25 -15.00
CA PRO A 164 14.59 7.58 -14.50
C PRO A 164 15.04 6.77 -13.29
N TYR A 165 14.12 6.11 -12.60
CA TYR A 165 14.34 5.36 -11.35
C TYR A 165 14.15 3.84 -11.52
N ALA A 166 14.21 3.36 -12.76
CA ALA A 166 13.91 1.96 -13.08
C ALA A 166 14.76 0.93 -12.32
N CYS A 167 16.00 1.30 -11.94
CA CYS A 167 16.93 0.44 -11.23
C CYS A 167 17.16 0.83 -9.76
N GLU A 168 16.52 1.91 -9.28
CA GLU A 168 16.74 2.44 -7.94
C GLU A 168 15.77 1.80 -6.93
N GLU A 169 16.29 1.30 -5.80
CA GLU A 169 15.43 0.84 -4.71
C GLU A 169 14.90 2.02 -3.86
N THR A 170 15.72 3.08 -3.70
CA THR A 170 15.38 4.28 -2.93
C THR A 170 15.71 5.53 -3.72
N PHE A 171 14.77 6.46 -3.80
CA PHE A 171 14.97 7.72 -4.51
C PHE A 171 13.98 8.79 -4.04
N THR A 172 14.25 10.04 -4.42
CA THR A 172 13.35 11.17 -4.18
C THR A 172 12.81 11.67 -5.52
N ALA A 173 11.48 11.71 -5.66
CA ALA A 173 10.81 12.21 -6.85
C ALA A 173 9.46 12.84 -6.45
N PHE A 174 8.95 13.75 -7.27
CA PHE A 174 7.62 14.36 -7.08
C PHE A 174 7.41 14.96 -5.68
N GLY A 175 8.51 15.39 -5.02
CA GLY A 175 8.50 15.92 -3.66
C GLY A 175 8.26 14.90 -2.56
N CYS A 176 8.45 13.61 -2.82
CA CYS A 176 8.32 12.49 -1.89
C CYS A 176 9.54 11.58 -1.95
N ASN A 177 9.75 10.80 -0.89
CA ASN A 177 10.72 9.71 -0.84
C ASN A 177 10.03 8.41 -1.23
N PHE A 178 10.69 7.61 -2.04
CA PHE A 178 10.22 6.31 -2.50
C PHE A 178 11.16 5.21 -2.05
N TYR A 179 10.56 4.08 -1.76
CA TYR A 179 11.24 2.80 -1.64
C TYR A 179 10.47 1.76 -2.43
N VAL A 180 11.16 0.94 -3.21
CA VAL A 180 10.56 -0.16 -3.96
C VAL A 180 11.44 -1.39 -3.87
N LYS A 181 10.84 -2.53 -3.55
CA LYS A 181 11.57 -3.79 -3.40
C LYS A 181 10.77 -4.98 -3.90
N LYS A 182 11.44 -5.88 -4.58
CA LYS A 182 10.92 -7.20 -4.91
C LYS A 182 10.97 -8.10 -3.68
N ILE A 183 9.84 -8.70 -3.33
CA ILE A 183 9.68 -9.66 -2.25
C ILE A 183 9.04 -10.90 -2.87
N GLU A 184 9.84 -11.97 -3.05
CA GLU A 184 9.42 -13.17 -3.76
C GLU A 184 8.83 -12.84 -5.14
N ASN A 185 7.57 -13.16 -5.40
CA ASN A 185 6.86 -12.87 -6.65
C ASN A 185 6.01 -11.59 -6.58
N THR A 186 6.36 -10.63 -5.70
CA THR A 186 5.66 -9.37 -5.54
C THR A 186 6.60 -8.17 -5.56
N TYR A 187 6.08 -6.98 -5.90
CA TYR A 187 6.73 -5.70 -5.65
C TYR A 187 6.00 -4.94 -4.56
N PHE A 188 6.74 -4.56 -3.53
CA PHE A 188 6.31 -3.59 -2.53
C PHE A 188 6.85 -2.20 -2.89
N ALA A 189 6.01 -1.17 -2.82
CA ALA A 189 6.39 0.22 -2.98
C ALA A 189 5.82 1.08 -1.85
N LEU A 190 6.64 2.04 -1.38
CA LEU A 190 6.29 3.03 -0.36
C LEU A 190 6.53 4.44 -0.92
N CYS A 191 5.58 5.35 -0.69
CA CYS A 191 5.70 6.79 -0.93
C CYS A 191 5.43 7.53 0.38
N HIS A 192 6.39 8.35 0.86
CA HIS A 192 6.30 9.04 2.14
C HIS A 192 7.09 10.35 2.16
N LYS A 193 6.87 11.17 3.19
CA LYS A 193 7.58 12.45 3.39
C LYS A 193 8.80 12.35 4.29
N ASN A 194 8.82 11.41 5.23
CA ASN A 194 9.90 11.28 6.20
C ASN A 194 11.21 10.87 5.54
N ALA A 195 12.36 11.25 6.11
CA ALA A 195 13.67 10.86 5.61
C ALA A 195 13.94 9.36 5.75
N GLU A 196 13.34 8.73 6.76
CA GLU A 196 13.57 7.32 7.10
C GLU A 196 12.28 6.57 7.34
N PHE A 197 12.32 5.26 7.12
CA PHE A 197 11.26 4.33 7.47
C PHE A 197 11.83 3.05 8.08
N LYS A 198 10.97 2.26 8.74
CA LYS A 198 11.29 0.91 9.23
C LYS A 198 10.32 -0.08 8.61
N LEU A 199 10.85 -1.18 8.10
CA LEU A 199 10.07 -2.29 7.55
C LEU A 199 10.22 -3.50 8.47
N GLU A 200 9.12 -3.98 9.02
CA GLU A 200 9.07 -5.07 10.00
C GLU A 200 8.03 -6.11 9.59
N LYS A 201 8.32 -7.39 9.87
CA LYS A 201 7.28 -8.43 9.79
C LYS A 201 6.35 -8.29 10.99
N MET A 202 5.05 -8.51 10.75
CA MET A 202 4.03 -8.49 11.79
C MET A 202 3.29 -9.82 11.81
N ASP A 203 3.30 -10.49 12.95
CA ASP A 203 2.38 -11.59 13.25
C ASP A 203 1.09 -11.02 13.86
N LEU A 204 -0.05 -11.63 13.56
CA LEU A 204 -1.37 -11.19 14.06
C LEU A 204 -1.70 -11.76 15.43
#